data_ffefbaed9057708741203f911ad15bc2
#
_entry.id   ffefbaed9057708741203f911ad15bc2
#
_cell.length_a   1.000
_cell.length_b   1.000
_cell.length_c   1.000
_cell.angle_alpha   90.00
_cell.angle_beta   90.00
_cell.angle_gamma   90.00
#
_symmetry.space_group_name_H-M   'P 1'
#
loop_
_entity.id
_entity.type
_entity.pdbx_description
1 polymer ?
#
loop_
_entity_poly.entity_id
_entity_poly.type
_entity_poly.pdbx_seq_one_letter_code
_entity_poly.pdbx_strand_id
1 'polypeptide(L)'
;MKKYFIYASMFLLSLGFVSCNNEDEIDTSHSIFGSDGTEAEEPNEFDQWLLENYIYTYNIQVKYRLDDNETDVEYDLVPADYEKAFALAKIVKFVWMEAYDEVWGIETTRTYVPKLIQMIGNVAYTESGMILGQAEQGMKVTLFKINDLDVNNLDVATLNEYYFKTMHHEFTHILNQRKPYDTNYDRITESSYVGSDWYHIYDEQALQMGFISPYAMDRGSEDFAEMLSIFVTNTADTWESYLEAAEPNPNSPYYKEGVDGRAILEQKFDIVYKYMKDSWGVDLYELRDVVQRRQGEINTLFN
;
A
#
# COMPACT_ATOMS: atom_id res chain seq x y z
N MET A 1 -43.83 32.07 -58.61
CA MET A 1 -43.24 32.54 -57.36
C MET A 1 -42.58 31.45 -56.50
N LYS A 2 -43.08 30.22 -56.44
CA LYS A 2 -42.44 29.15 -55.58
C LYS A 2 -41.06 28.64 -56.08
N LYS A 3 -40.74 28.72 -57.37
CA LYS A 3 -39.43 28.25 -57.90
C LYS A 3 -38.26 29.22 -57.57
N TYR A 4 -38.49 30.47 -57.43
CA TYR A 4 -37.45 31.46 -57.09
C TYR A 4 -37.07 31.44 -55.61
N PHE A 5 -37.97 31.02 -54.74
CA PHE A 5 -37.71 30.85 -53.32
C PHE A 5 -36.78 29.66 -53.03
N ILE A 6 -36.86 28.61 -53.81
CA ILE A 6 -36.00 27.42 -53.66
C ILE A 6 -34.54 27.74 -54.07
N TYR A 7 -34.37 28.53 -55.13
CA TYR A 7 -33.01 28.92 -55.53
C TYR A 7 -32.39 29.97 -54.64
N ALA A 8 -33.17 30.86 -54.02
CA ALA A 8 -32.68 31.79 -53.01
C ALA A 8 -32.27 31.12 -51.70
N SER A 9 -33.01 30.10 -51.26
CA SER A 9 -32.64 29.33 -50.06
C SER A 9 -31.44 28.42 -50.31
N MET A 10 -31.25 27.90 -51.54
CA MET A 10 -30.08 27.09 -51.91
C MET A 10 -28.79 27.95 -52.01
N PHE A 11 -28.92 29.23 -52.44
CA PHE A 11 -27.80 30.17 -52.51
C PHE A 11 -27.39 30.70 -51.14
N LEU A 12 -28.33 30.83 -50.18
CA LEU A 12 -28.05 31.18 -48.79
C LEU A 12 -27.39 30.04 -47.99
N LEU A 13 -27.61 28.76 -48.34
CA LEU A 13 -26.95 27.62 -47.72
C LEU A 13 -25.51 27.41 -48.23
N SER A 14 -25.15 27.95 -49.42
CA SER A 14 -23.77 27.82 -49.92
C SER A 14 -22.83 28.90 -49.43
N LEU A 15 -23.31 29.95 -48.72
CA LEU A 15 -22.48 30.96 -48.11
C LEU A 15 -22.08 30.67 -46.65
N GLY A 16 -22.56 29.56 -46.11
CA GLY A 16 -22.30 29.15 -44.70
C GLY A 16 -21.03 28.32 -44.48
N PHE A 17 -20.25 27.99 -45.49
CA PHE A 17 -19.06 27.16 -45.38
C PHE A 17 -17.74 27.87 -45.71
N VAL A 18 -17.72 29.19 -45.60
CA VAL A 18 -16.43 29.90 -45.48
C VAL A 18 -16.17 30.15 -44.01
N SER A 19 -16.01 29.07 -43.26
CA SER A 19 -15.45 29.10 -41.91
C SER A 19 -13.95 29.01 -42.03
N CYS A 20 -13.29 30.06 -41.69
CA CYS A 20 -11.94 30.21 -41.17
C CYS A 20 -11.03 28.98 -41.31
N ASN A 21 -10.33 28.87 -42.44
CA ASN A 21 -9.09 28.15 -42.52
C ASN A 21 -7.93 29.12 -42.28
N ASN A 22 -7.92 29.74 -41.13
CA ASN A 22 -6.71 30.21 -40.47
C ASN A 22 -6.53 29.29 -39.27
N GLU A 23 -6.25 28.01 -39.53
CA GLU A 23 -5.47 27.27 -38.60
C GLU A 23 -4.07 27.88 -38.72
N ASP A 24 -3.74 28.72 -37.75
CA ASP A 24 -2.34 29.06 -37.50
C ASP A 24 -1.60 27.71 -37.44
N GLU A 25 -0.56 27.54 -38.25
CA GLU A 25 0.26 26.32 -38.18
C GLU A 25 0.62 26.14 -36.69
N ILE A 26 0.12 25.06 -36.08
CA ILE A 26 0.49 24.74 -34.71
C ILE A 26 2.00 24.56 -34.76
N ASP A 27 2.73 25.48 -34.14
CA ASP A 27 4.17 25.35 -33.95
C ASP A 27 4.43 24.11 -33.07
N THR A 28 4.68 23.00 -33.74
CA THR A 28 5.04 21.74 -33.08
C THR A 28 6.50 21.68 -32.66
N SER A 29 7.27 22.75 -32.91
CA SER A 29 8.66 22.84 -32.47
C SER A 29 8.80 23.05 -30.97
N HIS A 30 7.72 23.49 -30.32
CA HIS A 30 7.66 23.67 -28.87
C HIS A 30 6.42 22.93 -28.35
N SER A 31 6.60 22.07 -27.37
CA SER A 31 5.47 21.50 -26.62
C SER A 31 4.78 22.64 -25.85
N ILE A 32 3.45 22.80 -26.01
CA ILE A 32 2.66 23.72 -25.16
C ILE A 32 2.58 23.24 -23.70
N PHE A 33 2.87 21.96 -23.48
CA PHE A 33 3.24 21.41 -22.19
C PHE A 33 4.75 21.55 -22.10
N GLY A 34 5.22 22.80 -21.85
CA GLY A 34 6.60 23.16 -21.96
C GLY A 34 7.51 22.02 -21.50
N SER A 35 8.55 21.74 -22.26
CA SER A 35 9.80 21.44 -21.61
C SER A 35 10.14 22.72 -20.84
N ASP A 36 9.64 22.84 -19.63
CA ASP A 36 9.90 23.99 -18.75
C ASP A 36 11.35 23.97 -18.31
N GLY A 37 12.28 23.78 -19.27
CA GLY A 37 13.69 23.89 -18.98
C GLY A 37 14.25 22.97 -17.89
N THR A 38 13.43 22.05 -17.37
CA THR A 38 13.94 20.91 -16.62
C THR A 38 14.50 19.94 -17.65
N GLU A 39 15.76 20.14 -18.03
CA GLU A 39 16.56 19.04 -18.60
C GLU A 39 16.24 17.84 -17.72
N ALA A 40 15.86 16.71 -18.33
CA ALA A 40 15.67 15.49 -17.57
C ALA A 40 16.94 15.32 -16.73
N GLU A 41 16.80 15.39 -15.41
CA GLU A 41 17.95 15.24 -14.52
C GLU A 41 18.68 13.95 -14.92
N GLU A 42 19.98 14.04 -15.14
CA GLU A 42 20.78 12.85 -15.44
C GLU A 42 20.58 11.83 -14.32
N PRO A 43 20.36 10.55 -14.66
CA PRO A 43 20.10 9.51 -13.66
C PRO A 43 21.22 9.48 -12.62
N ASN A 44 20.89 9.64 -11.37
CA ASN A 44 21.84 9.52 -10.27
C ASN A 44 22.07 8.04 -9.89
N GLU A 45 22.92 7.79 -8.89
CA GLU A 45 23.23 6.44 -8.40
C GLU A 45 21.98 5.69 -7.95
N PHE A 46 21.06 6.35 -7.25
CA PHE A 46 19.83 5.73 -6.80
C PHE A 46 18.90 5.36 -7.96
N ASP A 47 18.77 6.22 -8.98
CA ASP A 47 17.98 5.91 -10.18
C ASP A 47 18.52 4.67 -10.90
N GLN A 48 19.84 4.55 -11.03
CA GLN A 48 20.49 3.38 -11.64
C GLN A 48 20.26 2.13 -10.81
N TRP A 49 20.41 2.24 -9.49
CA TRP A 49 20.16 1.12 -8.58
C TRP A 49 18.68 0.67 -8.62
N LEU A 50 17.73 1.60 -8.67
CA LEU A 50 16.31 1.30 -8.83
C LEU A 50 16.01 0.58 -10.15
N LEU A 51 16.66 1.01 -11.23
CA LEU A 51 16.51 0.37 -12.54
C LEU A 51 16.89 -1.12 -12.48
N GLU A 52 18.03 -1.45 -11.85
CA GLU A 52 18.54 -2.82 -11.76
C GLU A 52 17.76 -3.66 -10.74
N ASN A 53 17.46 -3.09 -9.58
CA ASN A 53 16.94 -3.83 -8.44
C ASN A 53 15.42 -3.90 -8.35
N TYR A 54 14.71 -2.95 -8.96
CA TYR A 54 13.25 -2.89 -8.94
C TYR A 54 12.63 -3.03 -10.33
N ILE A 55 13.08 -2.25 -11.31
CA ILE A 55 12.45 -2.24 -12.64
C ILE A 55 12.77 -3.54 -13.39
N TYR A 56 14.04 -3.87 -13.59
CA TYR A 56 14.42 -5.06 -14.35
C TYR A 56 14.08 -6.36 -13.61
N THR A 57 14.18 -6.34 -12.27
CA THR A 57 13.97 -7.53 -11.46
C THR A 57 12.48 -7.82 -11.24
N TYR A 58 11.67 -6.82 -10.89
CA TYR A 58 10.27 -6.99 -10.45
C TYR A 58 9.24 -6.24 -11.30
N ASN A 59 9.67 -5.42 -12.27
CA ASN A 59 8.81 -4.51 -13.00
C ASN A 59 8.04 -3.55 -12.08
N ILE A 60 8.75 -3.00 -11.08
CA ILE A 60 8.23 -2.02 -10.12
C ILE A 60 8.93 -0.70 -10.37
N GLN A 61 8.17 0.37 -10.51
CA GLN A 61 8.70 1.73 -10.45
C GLN A 61 8.69 2.21 -8.99
N VAL A 62 9.80 2.75 -8.51
CA VAL A 62 9.88 3.44 -7.22
C VAL A 62 10.04 4.93 -7.49
N LYS A 63 9.13 5.74 -6.96
CA LYS A 63 9.15 7.20 -7.06
C LYS A 63 9.48 7.78 -5.69
N TYR A 64 10.55 8.52 -5.59
CA TYR A 64 10.99 9.22 -4.38
C TYR A 64 11.03 10.74 -4.57
N ARG A 65 11.04 11.20 -5.82
CA ARG A 65 10.80 12.61 -6.14
C ARG A 65 9.30 12.86 -6.12
N LEU A 66 8.91 13.96 -5.51
CA LEU A 66 7.51 14.36 -5.47
C LEU A 66 7.12 14.88 -6.85
N ASP A 67 6.08 14.29 -7.42
CA ASP A 67 5.48 14.75 -8.66
C ASP A 67 4.10 15.32 -8.34
N ASP A 68 3.88 16.61 -8.58
CA ASP A 68 2.63 17.32 -8.26
C ASP A 68 1.39 16.67 -8.90
N ASN A 69 1.57 15.99 -10.03
CA ASN A 69 0.46 15.33 -10.72
C ASN A 69 0.06 13.98 -10.10
N GLU A 70 0.85 13.44 -9.18
CA GLU A 70 0.64 12.12 -8.58
C GLU A 70 0.36 12.17 -7.08
N THR A 71 0.33 13.36 -6.51
CA THR A 71 0.05 13.59 -5.10
C THR A 71 -1.36 14.08 -4.91
N ASP A 72 -2.00 13.63 -3.82
CA ASP A 72 -3.30 14.13 -3.44
C ASP A 72 -3.17 15.58 -2.99
N VAL A 73 -3.92 16.46 -3.63
CA VAL A 73 -3.91 17.91 -3.35
C VAL A 73 -4.51 18.27 -1.98
N GLU A 74 -5.13 17.30 -1.30
CA GLU A 74 -5.68 17.50 0.04
C GLU A 74 -4.60 17.51 1.14
N TYR A 75 -3.36 17.06 0.82
CA TYR A 75 -2.28 16.95 1.79
C TYR A 75 -1.08 17.82 1.43
N ASP A 76 -0.52 18.47 2.45
CA ASP A 76 0.77 19.18 2.34
C ASP A 76 1.91 18.16 2.38
N LEU A 77 2.30 17.62 1.23
CA LEU A 77 3.33 16.60 1.13
C LEU A 77 4.69 17.21 0.77
N VAL A 78 5.76 16.60 1.26
CA VAL A 78 7.13 16.98 0.94
C VAL A 78 7.88 15.81 0.29
N PRO A 79 8.84 16.06 -0.59
CA PRO A 79 9.65 15.01 -1.21
C PRO A 79 10.43 14.22 -0.16
N ALA A 80 10.69 12.96 -0.46
CA ALA A 80 11.56 12.13 0.34
C ALA A 80 13.03 12.59 0.23
N ASP A 81 13.74 12.60 1.35
CA ASP A 81 15.17 12.79 1.39
C ASP A 81 15.88 11.67 0.63
N TYR A 82 16.86 12.04 -0.21
CA TYR A 82 17.56 11.11 -1.09
C TYR A 82 18.19 9.92 -0.37
N GLU A 83 19.00 10.20 0.67
CA GLU A 83 19.74 9.14 1.38
C GLU A 83 18.79 8.21 2.13
N LYS A 84 17.74 8.76 2.70
CA LYS A 84 16.74 8.01 3.46
C LYS A 84 15.85 7.18 2.54
N ALA A 85 15.43 7.73 1.40
CA ALA A 85 14.68 7.00 0.39
C ALA A 85 15.51 5.84 -0.19
N PHE A 86 16.78 6.07 -0.47
CA PHE A 86 17.68 5.04 -0.96
C PHE A 86 17.89 3.92 0.07
N ALA A 87 18.11 4.28 1.32
CA ALA A 87 18.24 3.32 2.40
C ALA A 87 16.94 2.50 2.56
N LEU A 88 15.79 3.17 2.59
CA LEU A 88 14.50 2.46 2.73
C LEU A 88 14.21 1.55 1.54
N ALA A 89 14.55 1.95 0.32
CA ALA A 89 14.40 1.09 -0.86
C ALA A 89 15.20 -0.21 -0.72
N LYS A 90 16.45 -0.14 -0.22
CA LYS A 90 17.27 -1.34 0.06
C LYS A 90 16.61 -2.21 1.13
N ILE A 91 16.15 -1.62 2.22
CA ILE A 91 15.53 -2.32 3.35
C ILE A 91 14.23 -3.00 2.92
N VAL A 92 13.33 -2.31 2.23
CA VAL A 92 12.05 -2.85 1.76
C VAL A 92 12.28 -4.01 0.78
N LYS A 93 13.21 -3.86 -0.16
CA LYS A 93 13.56 -4.95 -1.06
C LYS A 93 14.03 -6.18 -0.28
N PHE A 94 14.95 -6.00 0.65
CA PHE A 94 15.57 -7.08 1.40
C PHE A 94 14.59 -7.79 2.34
N VAL A 95 13.83 -7.04 3.13
CA VAL A 95 12.98 -7.63 4.19
C VAL A 95 11.66 -8.14 3.64
N TRP A 96 11.09 -7.44 2.65
CA TRP A 96 9.77 -7.79 2.13
C TRP A 96 9.84 -8.58 0.82
N MET A 97 10.42 -8.04 -0.26
CA MET A 97 10.35 -8.68 -1.58
C MET A 97 11.15 -9.97 -1.64
N GLU A 98 12.40 -9.93 -1.18
CA GLU A 98 13.27 -11.11 -1.17
C GLU A 98 12.84 -12.18 -0.18
N ALA A 99 12.03 -11.84 0.83
CA ALA A 99 11.40 -12.83 1.69
C ALA A 99 10.37 -13.66 0.91
N TYR A 100 9.56 -13.02 0.07
CA TYR A 100 8.65 -13.73 -0.82
C TYR A 100 9.40 -14.49 -1.92
N ASP A 101 10.52 -13.96 -2.45
CA ASP A 101 11.34 -14.69 -3.41
C ASP A 101 11.83 -16.01 -2.84
N GLU A 102 12.19 -16.02 -1.55
CA GLU A 102 12.72 -17.20 -0.86
C GLU A 102 11.63 -18.27 -0.66
N VAL A 103 10.42 -17.88 -0.25
CA VAL A 103 9.34 -18.83 0.06
C VAL A 103 8.42 -19.14 -1.11
N TRP A 104 8.34 -18.25 -2.10
CA TRP A 104 7.37 -18.33 -3.19
C TRP A 104 8.00 -18.40 -4.58
N GLY A 105 9.26 -17.98 -4.66
CA GLY A 105 10.03 -17.89 -5.89
C GLY A 105 9.83 -16.57 -6.64
N ILE A 106 10.93 -16.03 -7.18
CA ILE A 106 10.99 -14.71 -7.81
C ILE A 106 9.98 -14.53 -8.95
N GLU A 107 9.72 -15.56 -9.74
CA GLU A 107 8.75 -15.50 -10.86
C GLU A 107 7.33 -15.23 -10.37
N THR A 108 6.97 -15.81 -9.23
CA THR A 108 5.65 -15.61 -8.63
C THR A 108 5.61 -14.23 -7.95
N THR A 109 6.61 -13.89 -7.17
CA THR A 109 6.73 -12.58 -6.50
C THR A 109 6.54 -11.45 -7.51
N ARG A 110 7.35 -11.40 -8.57
CA ARG A 110 7.31 -10.33 -9.58
C ARG A 110 5.99 -10.24 -10.35
N THR A 111 5.20 -11.33 -10.37
CA THR A 111 3.89 -11.35 -11.03
C THR A 111 2.85 -10.56 -10.24
N TYR A 112 2.89 -10.65 -8.91
CA TYR A 112 1.83 -10.14 -8.04
C TYR A 112 2.19 -8.89 -7.26
N VAL A 113 3.48 -8.55 -7.07
CA VAL A 113 3.89 -7.32 -6.39
C VAL A 113 3.30 -6.05 -7.05
N PRO A 114 3.09 -4.96 -6.29
CA PRO A 114 2.63 -3.68 -6.83
C PRO A 114 3.53 -3.21 -7.96
N LYS A 115 3.02 -2.35 -8.84
CA LYS A 115 3.80 -1.84 -9.98
C LYS A 115 4.40 -0.47 -9.71
N LEU A 116 3.96 0.18 -8.65
CA LEU A 116 4.46 1.47 -8.23
C LEU A 116 4.59 1.51 -6.71
N ILE A 117 5.74 1.95 -6.22
CA ILE A 117 5.95 2.34 -4.83
C ILE A 117 6.29 3.83 -4.84
N GLN A 118 5.49 4.63 -4.13
CA GLN A 118 5.73 6.06 -3.95
C GLN A 118 6.24 6.33 -2.55
N MET A 119 7.31 7.10 -2.42
CA MET A 119 7.94 7.48 -1.16
C MET A 119 7.70 8.97 -0.88
N ILE A 120 7.07 9.28 0.24
CA ILE A 120 6.72 10.64 0.67
C ILE A 120 7.49 10.98 1.94
N GLY A 121 8.08 12.17 1.98
CA GLY A 121 8.97 12.57 3.07
C GLY A 121 8.30 12.72 4.42
N ASN A 122 7.08 13.27 4.45
CA ASN A 122 6.31 13.47 5.67
C ASN A 122 5.09 12.53 5.74
N VAL A 123 4.24 12.75 6.74
CA VAL A 123 2.97 12.04 6.90
C VAL A 123 1.82 12.82 6.27
N ALA A 124 0.79 12.13 5.83
CA ALA A 124 -0.51 12.70 5.55
C ALA A 124 -1.41 12.55 6.79
N TYR A 125 -2.17 13.58 7.11
CA TYR A 125 -3.11 13.56 8.22
C TYR A 125 -4.54 13.66 7.70
N THR A 126 -5.40 12.80 8.26
CA THR A 126 -6.86 12.86 8.09
C THR A 126 -7.54 13.17 9.43
N GLU A 127 -8.87 13.35 9.40
CA GLU A 127 -9.65 13.47 10.64
C GLU A 127 -9.53 12.24 11.55
N SER A 128 -9.31 11.04 10.95
CA SER A 128 -9.13 9.77 11.67
C SER A 128 -7.69 9.50 12.14
N GLY A 129 -6.74 10.38 11.79
CA GLY A 129 -5.35 10.25 12.25
C GLY A 129 -4.32 10.31 11.12
N MET A 130 -3.16 9.73 11.38
CA MET A 130 -2.02 9.69 10.49
C MET A 130 -2.13 8.51 9.52
N ILE A 131 -1.96 8.78 8.22
CA ILE A 131 -1.84 7.73 7.20
C ILE A 131 -0.38 7.29 7.14
N LEU A 132 -0.12 6.00 7.38
CA LEU A 132 1.21 5.39 7.31
C LEU A 132 1.52 4.78 5.94
N GLY A 133 0.48 4.32 5.26
CA GLY A 133 0.54 3.75 3.92
C GLY A 133 -0.83 3.78 3.26
N GLN A 134 -0.84 3.65 1.96
CA GLN A 134 -2.08 3.61 1.17
C GLN A 134 -1.85 2.79 -0.09
N ALA A 135 -2.75 1.83 -0.36
CA ALA A 135 -2.78 1.17 -1.66
C ALA A 135 -3.90 1.75 -2.52
N GLU A 136 -3.57 2.09 -3.75
CA GLU A 136 -4.53 2.53 -4.76
C GLU A 136 -4.76 1.41 -5.76
N GLN A 137 -5.98 0.84 -5.73
CA GLN A 137 -6.46 -0.16 -6.70
C GLN A 137 -5.51 -1.37 -6.91
N GLY A 138 -4.71 -1.73 -5.90
CA GLY A 138 -3.83 -2.89 -5.96
C GLY A 138 -2.63 -2.74 -6.91
N MET A 139 -2.29 -1.52 -7.33
CA MET A 139 -1.14 -1.29 -8.22
C MET A 139 -0.08 -0.37 -7.63
N LYS A 140 -0.47 0.54 -6.74
CA LYS A 140 0.41 1.55 -6.13
C LYS A 140 0.39 1.39 -4.61
N VAL A 141 1.54 1.42 -3.99
CA VAL A 141 1.72 1.54 -2.53
C VAL A 141 2.44 2.83 -2.25
N THR A 142 1.88 3.67 -1.39
CA THR A 142 2.53 4.90 -0.93
C THR A 142 3.08 4.69 0.48
N LEU A 143 4.35 4.98 0.68
CA LEU A 143 5.03 4.96 1.98
C LEU A 143 5.30 6.39 2.42
N PHE A 144 4.85 6.72 3.61
CA PHE A 144 4.99 8.05 4.21
C PHE A 144 6.11 8.09 5.24
N LYS A 145 6.44 9.30 5.72
CA LYS A 145 7.37 9.51 6.84
C LYS A 145 8.83 9.14 6.56
N ILE A 146 9.23 9.15 5.29
CA ILE A 146 10.59 8.73 4.90
C ILE A 146 11.66 9.62 5.56
N ASN A 147 11.38 10.92 5.72
CA ASN A 147 12.32 11.88 6.28
C ASN A 147 12.57 11.72 7.78
N ASP A 148 11.81 10.89 8.45
CA ASP A 148 12.02 10.56 9.87
C ASP A 148 12.92 9.34 10.07
N LEU A 149 13.28 8.62 8.98
CA LEU A 149 14.17 7.46 9.05
C LEU A 149 15.56 7.88 9.55
N ASP A 150 16.06 7.25 10.62
CA ASP A 150 17.44 7.37 11.06
C ASP A 150 18.30 6.25 10.43
N VAL A 151 18.98 6.58 9.32
CA VAL A 151 19.82 5.62 8.59
C VAL A 151 21.05 5.15 9.38
N ASN A 152 21.44 5.87 10.42
CA ASN A 152 22.59 5.51 11.27
C ASN A 152 22.20 4.64 12.47
N ASN A 153 20.91 4.58 12.78
CA ASN A 153 20.38 3.80 13.90
C ASN A 153 19.04 3.19 13.53
N LEU A 154 19.10 2.17 12.68
CA LEU A 154 17.90 1.47 12.20
C LEU A 154 17.25 0.67 13.33
N ASP A 155 16.10 1.11 13.77
CA ASP A 155 15.28 0.41 14.77
C ASP A 155 14.23 -0.46 14.08
N VAL A 156 14.31 -1.78 14.28
CA VAL A 156 13.39 -2.76 13.67
C VAL A 156 11.95 -2.52 14.09
N ALA A 157 11.70 -2.11 15.34
CA ALA A 157 10.34 -1.86 15.80
C ALA A 157 9.71 -0.67 15.05
N THR A 158 10.46 0.41 14.87
CA THR A 158 10.04 1.58 14.08
C THR A 158 9.84 1.22 12.60
N LEU A 159 10.77 0.44 12.01
CA LEU A 159 10.63 -0.01 10.62
C LEU A 159 9.42 -0.92 10.43
N ASN A 160 9.12 -1.75 11.42
CA ASN A 160 7.95 -2.62 11.42
C ASN A 160 6.65 -1.81 11.48
N GLU A 161 6.58 -0.85 12.39
CA GLU A 161 5.41 0.01 12.57
C GLU A 161 5.05 0.79 11.29
N TYR A 162 6.05 1.40 10.62
CA TYR A 162 5.79 2.33 9.52
C TYR A 162 5.90 1.72 8.13
N TYR A 163 6.68 0.64 7.95
CA TYR A 163 6.99 0.14 6.61
C TYR A 163 6.70 -1.35 6.42
N PHE A 164 7.23 -2.24 7.27
CA PHE A 164 7.10 -3.67 6.98
C PHE A 164 5.66 -4.14 7.10
N LYS A 165 4.97 -3.79 8.18
CA LYS A 165 3.56 -4.11 8.36
C LYS A 165 2.74 -3.55 7.20
N THR A 166 2.96 -2.29 6.83
CA THR A 166 2.28 -1.63 5.71
C THR A 166 2.48 -2.40 4.40
N MET A 167 3.72 -2.78 4.04
CA MET A 167 3.97 -3.51 2.81
C MET A 167 3.25 -4.86 2.75
N HIS A 168 3.24 -5.62 3.85
CA HIS A 168 2.51 -6.89 3.91
C HIS A 168 1.00 -6.70 3.88
N HIS A 169 0.49 -5.68 4.56
CA HIS A 169 -0.93 -5.29 4.60
C HIS A 169 -1.44 -4.97 3.18
N GLU A 170 -0.80 -4.05 2.50
CA GLU A 170 -1.19 -3.63 1.17
C GLU A 170 -1.03 -4.74 0.14
N PHE A 171 0.02 -5.56 0.29
CA PHE A 171 0.19 -6.71 -0.57
C PHE A 171 -0.90 -7.76 -0.36
N THR A 172 -1.41 -7.92 0.85
CA THR A 172 -2.56 -8.78 1.14
C THR A 172 -3.80 -8.33 0.38
N HIS A 173 -4.07 -7.02 0.31
CA HIS A 173 -5.15 -6.49 -0.52
C HIS A 173 -4.98 -6.83 -2.00
N ILE A 174 -3.76 -6.73 -2.53
CA ILE A 174 -3.46 -7.10 -3.92
C ILE A 174 -3.76 -8.59 -4.16
N LEU A 175 -3.36 -9.47 -3.24
CA LEU A 175 -3.64 -10.89 -3.32
C LEU A 175 -5.14 -11.18 -3.27
N ASN A 176 -5.87 -10.52 -2.36
CA ASN A 176 -7.31 -10.68 -2.20
C ASN A 176 -8.11 -10.20 -3.43
N GLN A 177 -7.64 -9.18 -4.14
CA GLN A 177 -8.23 -8.75 -5.42
C GLN A 177 -8.04 -9.78 -6.54
N ARG A 178 -6.99 -10.58 -6.49
CA ARG A 178 -6.70 -11.62 -7.49
C ARG A 178 -7.43 -12.93 -7.20
N LYS A 179 -7.41 -13.34 -5.94
CA LYS A 179 -8.13 -14.51 -5.44
C LYS A 179 -8.81 -14.11 -4.13
N PRO A 180 -10.14 -13.91 -4.13
CA PRO A 180 -10.86 -13.54 -2.91
C PRO A 180 -10.69 -14.58 -1.80
N TYR A 181 -10.58 -14.12 -0.56
CA TYR A 181 -10.62 -15.00 0.61
C TYR A 181 -12.05 -15.46 0.93
N ASP A 182 -12.19 -16.45 1.81
CA ASP A 182 -13.49 -16.97 2.24
C ASP A 182 -14.24 -15.94 3.09
N THR A 183 -15.39 -15.46 2.63
CA THR A 183 -16.23 -14.48 3.32
C THR A 183 -16.81 -14.99 4.66
N ASN A 184 -16.63 -16.27 5.02
CA ASN A 184 -16.91 -16.74 6.37
C ASN A 184 -15.99 -16.06 7.41
N TYR A 185 -14.82 -15.56 6.99
CA TYR A 185 -13.96 -14.73 7.82
C TYR A 185 -14.71 -13.52 8.39
N ASP A 186 -15.34 -12.74 7.52
CA ASP A 186 -16.05 -11.51 7.91
C ASP A 186 -17.18 -11.80 8.89
N ARG A 187 -17.86 -12.95 8.74
CA ARG A 187 -19.00 -13.36 9.56
C ARG A 187 -18.64 -13.67 11.00
N ILE A 188 -17.38 -14.01 11.30
CA ILE A 188 -16.94 -14.34 12.66
C ILE A 188 -17.21 -13.17 13.61
N THR A 189 -16.97 -11.93 13.14
CA THR A 189 -17.13 -10.71 13.92
C THR A 189 -17.96 -9.64 13.20
N GLU A 190 -18.86 -10.02 12.30
CA GLU A 190 -19.65 -9.12 11.43
C GLU A 190 -20.34 -7.98 12.20
N SER A 191 -20.91 -8.27 13.36
CA SER A 191 -21.62 -7.28 14.18
C SER A 191 -20.72 -6.34 14.98
N SER A 192 -19.40 -6.51 14.91
CA SER A 192 -18.42 -5.80 15.71
C SER A 192 -17.52 -4.87 14.89
N TYR A 193 -17.68 -4.83 13.57
CA TYR A 193 -17.01 -3.82 12.73
C TYR A 193 -17.63 -2.45 12.99
N VAL A 194 -16.77 -1.43 13.11
CA VAL A 194 -17.16 -0.05 13.47
C VAL A 194 -16.94 0.96 12.35
N GLY A 195 -16.36 0.52 11.20
CA GLY A 195 -16.03 1.40 10.11
C GLY A 195 -15.00 2.47 10.52
N SER A 196 -15.14 3.66 10.01
CA SER A 196 -14.21 4.76 10.27
C SER A 196 -14.06 5.16 11.76
N ASP A 197 -14.88 4.63 12.66
CA ASP A 197 -14.77 4.93 14.10
C ASP A 197 -13.65 4.13 14.81
N TRP A 198 -12.93 3.28 14.09
CA TRP A 198 -11.85 2.44 14.63
C TRP A 198 -10.77 3.22 15.39
N TYR A 199 -10.49 4.46 15.03
CA TYR A 199 -9.48 5.29 15.70
C TYR A 199 -9.86 5.74 17.11
N HIS A 200 -11.10 5.46 17.55
CA HIS A 200 -11.54 5.63 18.93
C HIS A 200 -11.40 4.35 19.77
N ILE A 201 -11.00 3.24 19.15
CA ILE A 201 -10.85 1.94 19.80
C ILE A 201 -9.45 1.82 20.40
N TYR A 202 -9.35 1.25 21.59
CA TYR A 202 -8.07 0.93 22.23
C TYR A 202 -7.61 -0.48 21.85
N ASP A 203 -6.29 -0.73 21.86
CA ASP A 203 -5.72 -2.04 21.53
C ASP A 203 -6.33 -3.18 22.38
N GLU A 204 -6.41 -2.98 23.69
CA GLU A 204 -7.03 -3.95 24.61
C GLU A 204 -8.49 -4.23 24.23
N GLN A 205 -9.24 -3.19 23.84
CA GLN A 205 -10.64 -3.34 23.42
C GLN A 205 -10.74 -4.18 22.14
N ALA A 206 -9.89 -3.92 21.14
CA ALA A 206 -9.86 -4.69 19.91
C ALA A 206 -9.55 -6.17 20.20
N LEU A 207 -8.50 -6.45 20.98
CA LEU A 207 -8.09 -7.81 21.33
C LEU A 207 -9.19 -8.56 22.10
N GLN A 208 -9.81 -7.95 23.10
CA GLN A 208 -10.93 -8.55 23.85
C GLN A 208 -12.16 -8.86 22.98
N MET A 209 -12.29 -8.19 21.82
CA MET A 209 -13.35 -8.41 20.84
C MET A 209 -12.93 -9.35 19.69
N GLY A 210 -11.72 -9.90 19.70
CA GLY A 210 -11.19 -10.80 18.68
C GLY A 210 -10.73 -10.11 17.40
N PHE A 211 -10.17 -8.90 17.53
CA PHE A 211 -9.47 -8.18 16.47
C PHE A 211 -8.02 -7.94 16.87
N ILE A 212 -7.10 -8.17 15.92
CA ILE A 212 -5.66 -8.09 16.20
C ILE A 212 -5.16 -6.67 16.41
N SER A 213 -5.90 -5.67 15.94
CA SER A 213 -5.63 -4.24 16.10
C SER A 213 -6.92 -3.43 16.04
N PRO A 214 -6.95 -2.17 16.50
CA PRO A 214 -8.08 -1.28 16.31
C PRO A 214 -8.45 -1.11 14.82
N TYR A 215 -7.47 -0.99 13.93
CA TYR A 215 -7.71 -0.81 12.50
C TYR A 215 -8.39 -2.04 11.86
N ALA A 216 -8.15 -3.24 12.39
CA ALA A 216 -8.88 -4.43 11.99
C ALA A 216 -10.41 -4.31 12.19
N MET A 217 -10.87 -3.43 13.08
CA MET A 217 -12.30 -3.19 13.31
C MET A 217 -12.96 -2.28 12.27
N ASP A 218 -12.22 -1.73 11.29
CA ASP A 218 -12.82 -0.96 10.22
C ASP A 218 -13.77 -1.84 9.38
N ARG A 219 -13.25 -2.91 8.81
CA ARG A 219 -14.01 -3.86 7.98
C ARG A 219 -13.26 -5.16 7.77
N GLY A 220 -13.95 -6.20 7.25
CA GLY A 220 -13.37 -7.53 7.06
C GLY A 220 -12.10 -7.57 6.20
N SER A 221 -11.99 -6.73 5.16
CA SER A 221 -10.77 -6.68 4.34
C SER A 221 -9.56 -6.15 5.08
N GLU A 222 -9.76 -5.12 5.94
CA GLU A 222 -8.68 -4.57 6.78
C GLU A 222 -8.29 -5.56 7.87
N ASP A 223 -9.28 -6.20 8.50
CA ASP A 223 -9.08 -7.24 9.51
C ASP A 223 -8.24 -8.40 8.96
N PHE A 224 -8.55 -8.86 7.75
CA PHE A 224 -7.79 -9.92 7.09
C PHE A 224 -6.35 -9.50 6.79
N ALA A 225 -6.14 -8.28 6.30
CA ALA A 225 -4.83 -7.75 5.98
C ALA A 225 -3.98 -7.47 7.25
N GLU A 226 -4.59 -6.93 8.30
CA GLU A 226 -3.96 -6.74 9.61
C GLU A 226 -3.53 -8.07 10.23
N MET A 227 -4.39 -9.10 10.18
CA MET A 227 -4.09 -10.42 10.69
C MET A 227 -2.84 -11.01 10.05
N LEU A 228 -2.74 -10.97 8.71
CA LEU A 228 -1.58 -11.48 7.98
C LEU A 228 -0.33 -10.64 8.27
N SER A 229 -0.44 -9.33 8.13
CA SER A 229 0.72 -8.43 8.23
C SER A 229 1.33 -8.44 9.63
N ILE A 230 0.52 -8.40 10.68
CA ILE A 230 0.97 -8.47 12.06
C ILE A 230 1.59 -9.84 12.37
N PHE A 231 1.01 -10.92 11.86
CA PHE A 231 1.58 -12.26 12.07
C PHE A 231 2.97 -12.41 11.47
N VAL A 232 3.19 -11.99 10.23
CA VAL A 232 4.49 -12.20 9.54
C VAL A 232 5.58 -11.23 9.99
N THR A 233 5.21 -10.06 10.48
CA THR A 233 6.17 -9.03 10.86
C THR A 233 6.57 -9.07 12.33
N ASN A 234 5.93 -9.90 13.15
CA ASN A 234 6.22 -10.06 14.56
C ASN A 234 6.77 -11.45 14.91
N THR A 235 7.50 -11.52 16.02
CA THR A 235 8.03 -12.79 16.53
C THR A 235 6.92 -13.70 17.04
N ALA A 236 7.23 -14.99 17.23
CA ALA A 236 6.29 -15.94 17.83
C ALA A 236 5.87 -15.50 19.24
N ASP A 237 6.81 -14.97 20.03
CA ASP A 237 6.53 -14.51 21.39
C ASP A 237 5.62 -13.28 21.40
N THR A 238 5.84 -12.35 20.46
CA THR A 238 4.97 -11.18 20.30
C THR A 238 3.56 -11.60 19.87
N TRP A 239 3.46 -12.53 18.91
CA TRP A 239 2.18 -13.08 18.49
C TRP A 239 1.43 -13.73 19.66
N GLU A 240 2.10 -14.57 20.47
CA GLU A 240 1.48 -15.18 21.65
C GLU A 240 1.04 -14.12 22.65
N SER A 241 1.80 -13.04 22.84
CA SER A 241 1.38 -11.96 23.75
C SER A 241 0.08 -11.26 23.31
N TYR A 242 -0.18 -11.14 21.99
CA TYR A 242 -1.48 -10.68 21.49
C TYR A 242 -2.60 -11.67 21.83
N LEU A 243 -2.36 -12.96 21.64
CA LEU A 243 -3.34 -14.00 21.96
C LEU A 243 -3.65 -14.05 23.48
N GLU A 244 -2.63 -13.94 24.34
CA GLU A 244 -2.81 -13.85 25.79
C GLU A 244 -3.61 -12.61 26.19
N ALA A 245 -3.32 -11.44 25.58
CA ALA A 245 -4.07 -10.21 25.86
C ALA A 245 -5.52 -10.25 25.35
N ALA A 246 -5.82 -11.13 24.40
CA ALA A 246 -7.16 -11.36 23.87
C ALA A 246 -7.98 -12.36 24.71
N GLU A 247 -7.37 -13.07 25.68
CA GLU A 247 -8.09 -13.98 26.57
C GLU A 247 -9.18 -13.24 27.37
N PRO A 248 -10.35 -13.87 27.63
CA PRO A 248 -11.42 -13.23 28.36
C PRO A 248 -10.95 -12.75 29.75
N ASN A 249 -10.96 -11.45 29.98
CA ASN A 249 -10.54 -10.86 31.24
C ASN A 249 -11.69 -10.12 31.96
N PRO A 250 -12.39 -10.72 32.93
CA PRO A 250 -13.51 -10.09 33.64
C PRO A 250 -13.16 -8.80 34.37
N ASN A 251 -11.85 -8.48 34.55
CA ASN A 251 -11.41 -7.25 35.18
C ASN A 251 -11.14 -6.13 34.16
N SER A 252 -11.14 -6.45 32.87
CA SER A 252 -11.00 -5.45 31.80
C SER A 252 -12.28 -4.64 31.67
N PRO A 253 -12.22 -3.33 31.46
CA PRO A 253 -13.39 -2.49 31.15
C PRO A 253 -14.02 -2.88 29.79
N TYR A 254 -13.31 -3.62 28.96
CA TYR A 254 -13.75 -4.05 27.62
C TYR A 254 -14.26 -5.50 27.58
N TYR A 255 -14.26 -6.19 28.75
CA TYR A 255 -14.79 -7.54 28.84
C TYR A 255 -16.25 -7.61 28.42
N LYS A 256 -16.57 -8.59 27.60
CA LYS A 256 -17.93 -8.89 27.18
C LYS A 256 -18.23 -10.37 27.43
N GLU A 257 -19.22 -10.63 28.24
CA GLU A 257 -19.64 -12.02 28.55
C GLU A 257 -19.97 -12.79 27.26
N GLY A 258 -19.44 -14.00 27.15
CA GLY A 258 -19.64 -14.86 25.98
C GLY A 258 -18.75 -14.56 24.79
N VAL A 259 -17.86 -13.57 24.87
CA VAL A 259 -16.84 -13.30 23.85
C VAL A 259 -15.49 -13.84 24.34
N ASP A 260 -14.85 -14.68 23.53
CA ASP A 260 -13.50 -15.17 23.72
C ASP A 260 -12.64 -14.63 22.56
N GLY A 261 -11.93 -13.52 22.83
CA GLY A 261 -11.12 -12.84 21.81
C GLY A 261 -9.99 -13.73 21.26
N ARG A 262 -9.35 -14.53 22.13
CA ARG A 262 -8.31 -15.47 21.72
C ARG A 262 -8.85 -16.52 20.75
N ALA A 263 -9.94 -17.17 21.11
CA ALA A 263 -10.56 -18.19 20.25
C ALA A 263 -11.01 -17.63 18.91
N ILE A 264 -11.50 -16.37 18.88
CA ILE A 264 -11.87 -15.66 17.66
C ILE A 264 -10.62 -15.38 16.79
N LEU A 265 -9.55 -14.88 17.37
CA LEU A 265 -8.29 -14.61 16.65
C LEU A 265 -7.70 -15.89 16.06
N GLU A 266 -7.68 -16.99 16.83
CA GLU A 266 -7.19 -18.28 16.36
C GLU A 266 -8.03 -18.81 15.19
N GLN A 267 -9.37 -18.69 15.28
CA GLN A 267 -10.27 -19.08 14.19
C GLN A 267 -10.06 -18.26 12.93
N LYS A 268 -9.89 -16.93 13.06
CA LYS A 268 -9.57 -16.03 11.94
C LYS A 268 -8.24 -16.36 11.32
N PHE A 269 -7.21 -16.57 12.13
CA PHE A 269 -5.88 -16.92 11.67
C PHE A 269 -5.87 -18.23 10.88
N ASP A 270 -6.63 -19.24 11.30
CA ASP A 270 -6.77 -20.49 10.56
C ASP A 270 -7.28 -20.28 9.13
N ILE A 271 -8.19 -19.32 8.91
CA ILE A 271 -8.69 -19.00 7.58
C ILE A 271 -7.61 -18.28 6.76
N VAL A 272 -6.90 -17.31 7.36
CA VAL A 272 -5.80 -16.59 6.71
C VAL A 272 -4.67 -17.56 6.33
N TYR A 273 -4.28 -18.44 7.24
CA TYR A 273 -3.25 -19.46 6.98
C TYR A 273 -3.64 -20.38 5.82
N LYS A 274 -4.87 -20.93 5.84
CA LYS A 274 -5.37 -21.80 4.77
C LYS A 274 -5.44 -21.06 3.43
N TYR A 275 -5.90 -19.82 3.44
CA TYR A 275 -5.92 -19.01 2.22
C TYR A 275 -4.52 -18.86 1.61
N MET A 276 -3.52 -18.50 2.40
CA MET A 276 -2.15 -18.36 1.92
C MET A 276 -1.57 -19.70 1.46
N LYS A 277 -1.81 -20.78 2.22
CA LYS A 277 -1.31 -22.11 1.88
C LYS A 277 -1.97 -22.69 0.64
N ASP A 278 -3.30 -22.66 0.56
CA ASP A 278 -4.06 -23.38 -0.47
C ASP A 278 -4.18 -22.57 -1.76
N SER A 279 -4.39 -21.25 -1.64
CA SER A 279 -4.55 -20.38 -2.81
C SER A 279 -3.22 -19.94 -3.40
N TRP A 280 -2.20 -19.72 -2.56
CA TRP A 280 -0.95 -19.11 -2.97
C TRP A 280 0.28 -20.02 -2.80
N GLY A 281 0.15 -21.13 -2.08
CA GLY A 281 1.25 -22.05 -1.82
C GLY A 281 2.28 -21.50 -0.83
N VAL A 282 1.92 -20.45 -0.08
CA VAL A 282 2.81 -19.82 0.91
C VAL A 282 2.49 -20.32 2.31
N ASP A 283 3.46 -20.86 3.00
CA ASP A 283 3.40 -21.19 4.41
C ASP A 283 3.71 -19.92 5.23
N LEU A 284 2.74 -19.44 6.02
CA LEU A 284 2.91 -18.21 6.78
C LEU A 284 3.93 -18.31 7.90
N TYR A 285 4.15 -19.51 8.47
CA TYR A 285 5.19 -19.71 9.49
C TYR A 285 6.58 -19.62 8.86
N GLU A 286 6.76 -20.23 7.68
CA GLU A 286 8.02 -20.14 6.93
C GLU A 286 8.26 -18.68 6.50
N LEU A 287 7.24 -17.98 5.99
CA LEU A 287 7.37 -16.58 5.60
C LEU A 287 7.75 -15.69 6.80
N ARG A 288 7.10 -15.89 7.96
CA ARG A 288 7.46 -15.18 9.19
C ARG A 288 8.91 -15.42 9.58
N ASP A 289 9.38 -16.67 9.59
CA ASP A 289 10.74 -17.01 9.98
C ASP A 289 11.76 -16.32 9.06
N VAL A 290 11.49 -16.27 7.75
CA VAL A 290 12.33 -15.56 6.77
C VAL A 290 12.31 -14.06 7.00
N VAL A 291 11.12 -13.45 7.20
CA VAL A 291 10.98 -12.02 7.48
C VAL A 291 11.72 -11.65 8.76
N GLN A 292 11.54 -12.41 9.86
CA GLN A 292 12.21 -12.15 11.14
C GLN A 292 13.73 -12.26 11.03
N ARG A 293 14.24 -13.26 10.33
CA ARG A 293 15.67 -13.39 10.07
C ARG A 293 16.22 -12.17 9.32
N ARG A 294 15.56 -11.77 8.24
CA ARG A 294 15.95 -10.62 7.42
C ARG A 294 15.87 -9.31 8.18
N GLN A 295 14.87 -9.12 9.02
CA GLN A 295 14.79 -7.96 9.94
C GLN A 295 16.01 -7.90 10.86
N GLY A 296 16.48 -9.02 11.39
CA GLY A 296 17.70 -9.10 12.21
C GLY A 296 18.99 -8.79 11.43
N GLU A 297 18.98 -8.91 10.11
CA GLU A 297 20.14 -8.75 9.24
C GLU A 297 20.21 -7.38 8.53
N ILE A 298 19.24 -6.46 8.72
CA ILE A 298 19.16 -5.18 7.98
C ILE A 298 20.43 -4.33 8.03
N ASN A 299 21.15 -4.36 9.15
CA ASN A 299 22.39 -3.60 9.29
C ASN A 299 23.51 -4.10 8.36
N THR A 300 23.41 -5.31 7.83
CA THR A 300 24.40 -5.84 6.87
C THR A 300 24.31 -5.18 5.49
N LEU A 301 23.20 -4.48 5.20
CA LEU A 301 23.00 -3.79 3.94
C LEU A 301 23.85 -2.52 3.79
N PHE A 302 24.41 -2.03 4.90
CA PHE A 302 25.10 -0.74 4.97
C PHE A 302 26.57 -0.87 5.43
N ASN A 303 27.10 -2.12 5.54
CA ASN A 303 28.47 -2.44 5.93
C ASN A 303 29.36 -2.70 4.73
#